data_56192b23135c0d0be44a00a9e83ee6f1
#
_entry.id   56192b23135c0d0be44a00a9e83ee6f1
#
_cell.length_a   1.000
_cell.length_b   1.000
_cell.length_c   1.000
_cell.angle_alpha   90.00
_cell.angle_beta   90.00
_cell.angle_gamma   90.00
#
_symmetry.space_group_name_H-M   'P 1'
#
loop_
_entity.id
_entity.type
_entity.pdbx_description
1 polymer ?
#
loop_
_entity_poly.entity_id
_entity_poly.type
_entity_poly.pdbx_seq_one_letter_code
_entity_poly.pdbx_strand_id
1 'polypeptide(L)'
;MKLHVNLTYSRTGIDSLDATGLDLVFLENVGNLVCPAEFDTGASRNAVILSVPEGDDKPLKYPLMFEKADVVLLNKIDVLPYFDFDLDTFETYLRQRNPNCQLIKISAKTGEGMDQLADWVRREIDLWRA
;
A
#
# COMPACT_ATOMS: atom_id res chain seq x y z
N MET A 1 2.66 12.44 11.83
CA MET A 1 3.72 11.73 12.59
C MET A 1 3.91 10.36 11.98
N LYS A 2 5.12 10.07 11.51
CA LYS A 2 5.46 8.69 11.07
C LYS A 2 5.86 7.89 12.30
N LEU A 3 5.09 6.88 12.64
CA LEU A 3 5.46 5.94 13.67
C LEU A 3 6.04 4.70 13.01
N HIS A 4 7.33 4.46 13.19
CA HIS A 4 7.97 3.23 12.77
C HIS A 4 7.87 2.21 13.89
N VAL A 5 7.04 1.20 13.70
CA VAL A 5 6.87 0.12 14.68
C VAL A 5 7.32 -1.18 14.04
N ASN A 6 8.20 -1.92 14.72
CA ASN A 6 8.56 -3.27 14.31
C ASN A 6 7.32 -4.18 14.41
N LEU A 7 7.10 -5.01 13.41
CA LEU A 7 5.96 -5.94 13.36
C LEU A 7 5.78 -6.79 14.62
N THR A 8 6.87 -7.22 15.23
CA THR A 8 6.86 -8.03 16.46
C THR A 8 6.26 -7.27 17.64
N TYR A 9 6.30 -5.94 17.61
CA TYR A 9 5.85 -5.06 18.69
C TYR A 9 4.70 -4.14 18.30
N SER A 10 4.06 -4.40 17.16
CA SER A 10 3.04 -3.49 16.60
C SER A 10 1.88 -3.24 17.57
N ARG A 11 1.37 -4.28 18.20
CA ARG A 11 0.28 -4.15 19.18
C ARG A 11 0.71 -3.33 20.39
N THR A 12 1.86 -3.64 20.99
CA THR A 12 2.41 -2.88 22.12
C THR A 12 2.69 -1.42 21.72
N GLY A 13 3.18 -1.18 20.51
CA GLY A 13 3.40 0.17 20.00
C GLY A 13 2.10 0.96 19.85
N ILE A 14 1.06 0.35 19.31
CA ILE A 14 -0.26 0.98 19.18
C ILE A 14 -0.89 1.22 20.55
N ASP A 15 -0.82 0.25 21.44
CA ASP A 15 -1.36 0.39 22.80
C ASP A 15 -0.64 1.48 23.63
N SER A 16 0.64 1.75 23.33
CA SER A 16 1.42 2.83 23.95
C SER A 16 1.09 4.22 23.40
N LEU A 17 0.42 4.30 22.25
CA LEU A 17 -0.07 5.56 21.71
C LEU A 17 -1.41 5.92 22.36
N ASP A 18 -1.54 7.17 22.78
CA ASP A 18 -2.86 7.71 23.02
C ASP A 18 -3.57 7.89 21.69
N ALA A 19 -4.24 6.83 21.26
CA ALA A 19 -4.99 6.82 20.00
C ALA A 19 -6.34 7.56 20.09
N THR A 20 -6.66 8.10 21.26
CA THR A 20 -7.90 8.85 21.49
C THR A 20 -7.91 10.10 20.61
N GLY A 21 -8.88 10.18 19.71
CA GLY A 21 -9.01 11.32 18.78
C GLY A 21 -8.22 11.20 17.48
N LEU A 22 -7.53 10.09 17.24
CA LEU A 22 -6.93 9.81 15.94
C LEU A 22 -7.96 9.20 14.98
N ASP A 23 -7.96 9.67 13.75
CA ASP A 23 -8.81 9.12 12.69
C ASP A 23 -8.12 7.99 11.94
N LEU A 24 -6.79 8.01 11.89
CA LEU A 24 -5.99 7.12 11.08
C LEU A 24 -4.63 6.86 11.73
N VAL A 25 -4.22 5.61 11.69
CA VAL A 25 -2.86 5.19 12.08
C VAL A 25 -2.26 4.39 10.92
N PHE A 26 -1.09 4.80 10.47
CA PHE A 26 -0.31 4.05 9.49
C PHE A 26 0.71 3.17 10.20
N LEU A 27 0.63 1.87 9.93
CA LEU A 27 1.69 0.95 10.26
C LEU A 27 2.54 0.72 9.01
N GLU A 28 3.74 1.28 9.00
CA GLU A 28 4.68 1.10 7.89
C GLU A 28 5.61 -0.08 8.20
N ASN A 29 5.61 -1.05 7.32
CA ASN A 29 6.56 -2.14 7.36
C ASN A 29 7.66 -1.87 6.33
N VAL A 30 8.87 -1.78 6.82
CA VAL A 30 10.05 -1.50 5.99
C VAL A 30 10.81 -2.79 5.75
N GLY A 31 11.23 -3.01 4.52
CA GLY A 31 12.06 -4.15 4.18
C GLY A 31 11.71 -4.74 2.83
N ASN A 32 11.16 -5.94 2.82
CA ASN A 32 10.89 -6.68 1.59
C ASN A 32 9.40 -6.97 1.41
N LEU A 33 9.05 -7.45 0.21
CA LEU A 33 7.66 -7.80 -0.14
C LEU A 33 7.25 -9.22 0.35
N VAL A 34 8.13 -9.95 0.99
CA VAL A 34 7.89 -11.34 1.42
C VAL A 34 7.41 -11.40 2.87
N CYS A 35 8.20 -10.89 3.81
CA CYS A 35 7.92 -11.03 5.24
C CYS A 35 6.59 -10.37 5.69
N PRO A 36 6.19 -9.19 5.20
CA PRO A 36 4.94 -8.57 5.64
C PRO A 36 3.68 -9.35 5.27
N ALA A 37 3.73 -10.13 4.19
CA ALA A 37 2.59 -10.90 3.72
C ALA A 37 2.28 -12.12 4.59
N GLU A 38 3.23 -12.59 5.39
CA GLU A 38 3.09 -13.78 6.22
C GLU A 38 2.44 -13.50 7.58
N PHE A 39 2.40 -12.23 7.99
CA PHE A 39 1.92 -11.83 9.32
C PHE A 39 0.65 -11.00 9.24
N ASP A 40 -0.32 -11.35 10.07
CA ASP A 40 -1.48 -10.52 10.33
C ASP A 40 -1.10 -9.43 11.34
N THR A 41 -1.12 -8.19 10.89
CA THR A 41 -0.82 -7.02 11.73
C THR A 41 -2.03 -6.52 12.50
N GLY A 42 -3.22 -7.05 12.20
CA GLY A 42 -4.47 -6.53 12.72
C GLY A 42 -4.93 -5.22 12.07
N ALA A 43 -4.25 -4.79 11.02
CA ALA A 43 -4.66 -3.59 10.26
C ALA A 43 -6.02 -3.80 9.60
N SER A 44 -6.87 -2.78 9.63
CA SER A 44 -8.19 -2.84 8.99
C SER A 44 -8.11 -2.80 7.47
N ARG A 45 -7.05 -2.25 6.92
CA ARG A 45 -6.75 -2.21 5.49
C ARG A 45 -5.26 -2.41 5.24
N ASN A 46 -4.95 -3.04 4.11
CA ASN A 46 -3.58 -3.29 3.67
C ASN A 46 -3.31 -2.53 2.37
N ALA A 47 -2.28 -1.70 2.40
CA ALA A 47 -1.80 -0.99 1.22
C ALA A 47 -0.42 -1.50 0.83
N VAL A 48 -0.23 -1.81 -0.44
CA VAL A 48 1.07 -2.14 -1.02
C VAL A 48 1.54 -0.95 -1.83
N ILE A 49 2.77 -0.51 -1.59
CA ILE A 49 3.41 0.55 -2.38
C ILE A 49 4.53 -0.07 -3.20
N LEU A 50 4.45 0.12 -4.51
CA LEU A 50 5.48 -0.26 -5.46
C LEU A 50 5.90 0.98 -6.25
N SER A 51 7.20 1.14 -6.48
CA SER A 51 7.71 2.20 -7.34
C SER A 51 8.04 1.68 -8.74
N VAL A 52 7.82 2.51 -9.75
CA VAL A 52 8.10 2.18 -11.17
C VAL A 52 9.48 1.57 -11.37
N PRO A 53 10.59 2.08 -10.78
CA PRO A 53 11.91 1.47 -10.96
C PRO A 53 12.06 0.03 -10.46
N GLU A 54 11.13 -0.47 -9.65
CA GLU A 54 11.17 -1.83 -9.13
C GLU A 54 10.76 -2.89 -10.16
N GLY A 55 10.05 -2.48 -11.20
CA GLY A 55 9.63 -3.35 -12.31
C GLY A 55 8.18 -3.81 -12.26
N ASP A 56 7.64 -4.13 -13.42
CA ASP A 56 6.23 -4.48 -13.63
C ASP A 56 5.88 -5.93 -13.29
N ASP A 57 6.88 -6.75 -12.99
CA ASP A 57 6.73 -8.18 -12.71
C ASP A 57 6.54 -8.54 -11.22
N LYS A 58 6.49 -7.56 -10.35
CA LYS A 58 6.40 -7.79 -8.91
C LYS A 58 5.13 -8.54 -8.47
N PRO A 59 3.94 -8.28 -9.02
CA PRO A 59 2.77 -9.08 -8.67
C PRO A 59 2.91 -10.57 -9.05
N LEU A 60 3.69 -10.86 -10.08
CA LEU A 60 4.00 -12.22 -10.49
C LEU A 60 4.99 -12.89 -9.53
N LYS A 61 6.02 -12.16 -9.10
CA LYS A 61 7.08 -12.67 -8.21
C LYS A 61 6.66 -12.78 -6.75
N TYR A 62 5.81 -11.89 -6.27
CA TYR A 62 5.38 -11.79 -4.88
C TYR A 62 3.85 -11.85 -4.74
N PRO A 63 3.23 -12.96 -5.16
CA PRO A 63 1.77 -13.03 -5.29
C PRO A 63 1.03 -12.79 -3.97
N LEU A 64 1.54 -13.33 -2.86
CA LEU A 64 0.86 -13.26 -1.56
C LEU A 64 0.68 -11.81 -1.07
N MET A 65 1.67 -10.97 -1.30
CA MET A 65 1.62 -9.55 -0.92
C MET A 65 0.48 -8.82 -1.64
N PHE A 66 0.36 -9.07 -2.94
CA PHE A 66 -0.66 -8.43 -3.76
C PHE A 66 -2.06 -9.05 -3.59
N GLU A 67 -2.14 -10.33 -3.28
CA GLU A 67 -3.42 -10.99 -2.97
C GLU A 67 -4.13 -10.39 -1.76
N LYS A 68 -3.38 -9.96 -0.76
CA LYS A 68 -3.90 -9.41 0.49
C LYS A 68 -4.12 -7.90 0.46
N ALA A 69 -3.73 -7.23 -0.61
CA ALA A 69 -3.86 -5.78 -0.70
C ALA A 69 -5.30 -5.33 -0.92
N ASP A 70 -5.75 -4.35 -0.17
CA ASP A 70 -6.98 -3.61 -0.44
C ASP A 70 -6.75 -2.53 -1.50
N VAL A 71 -5.56 -1.95 -1.47
CA VAL A 71 -5.11 -0.97 -2.46
C VAL A 71 -3.64 -1.19 -2.81
N VAL A 72 -3.33 -1.03 -4.08
CA VAL A 72 -1.95 -0.99 -4.59
C VAL A 72 -1.66 0.43 -5.07
N LEU A 73 -0.60 1.00 -4.55
CA LEU A 73 -0.11 2.33 -4.93
C LEU A 73 1.10 2.15 -5.83
N LEU A 74 0.95 2.50 -7.10
CA LEU A 74 2.09 2.57 -8.02
C LEU A 74 2.66 3.98 -7.96
N ASN A 75 3.80 4.11 -7.28
CA ASN A 75 4.47 5.38 -7.05
C ASN A 75 5.56 5.67 -8.10
N LYS A 76 5.98 6.90 -8.15
CA LYS A 76 6.99 7.42 -9.09
C LYS A 76 6.54 7.31 -10.54
N ILE A 77 5.26 7.54 -10.83
CA ILE A 77 4.76 7.55 -12.21
C ILE A 77 5.38 8.66 -13.06
N ASP A 78 5.93 9.69 -12.43
CA ASP A 78 6.68 10.75 -13.09
C ASP A 78 7.93 10.27 -13.83
N VAL A 79 8.47 9.10 -13.45
CA VAL A 79 9.64 8.52 -14.12
C VAL A 79 9.31 7.41 -15.11
N LEU A 80 8.03 7.10 -15.35
CA LEU A 80 7.60 6.09 -16.32
C LEU A 80 8.32 6.19 -17.68
N PRO A 81 8.50 7.39 -18.28
CA PRO A 81 9.16 7.51 -19.56
C PRO A 81 10.63 7.08 -19.59
N TYR A 82 11.25 6.95 -18.41
CA TYR A 82 12.68 6.65 -18.27
C TYR A 82 12.96 5.20 -17.89
N PHE A 83 11.92 4.41 -17.66
CA PHE A 83 12.03 3.01 -17.26
C PHE A 83 11.27 2.09 -18.21
N ASP A 84 11.78 0.87 -18.32
CA ASP A 84 11.10 -0.20 -19.03
C ASP A 84 10.02 -0.79 -18.11
N PHE A 85 8.88 -0.10 -18.02
CA PHE A 85 7.74 -0.49 -17.22
C PHE A 85 6.47 -0.43 -18.08
N ASP A 86 5.83 -1.57 -18.27
CA ASP A 86 4.58 -1.69 -18.99
C ASP A 86 3.40 -1.71 -18.02
N LEU A 87 2.61 -0.63 -18.02
CA LEU A 87 1.44 -0.49 -17.13
C LEU A 87 0.40 -1.59 -17.38
N ASP A 88 0.16 -1.95 -18.64
CA ASP A 88 -0.84 -2.97 -18.99
C ASP A 88 -0.40 -4.35 -18.50
N THR A 89 0.88 -4.67 -18.64
CA THR A 89 1.49 -5.89 -18.12
C THR A 89 1.40 -5.94 -16.60
N PHE A 90 1.77 -4.85 -15.93
CA PHE A 90 1.66 -4.74 -14.48
C PHE A 90 0.22 -4.97 -13.99
N GLU A 91 -0.73 -4.28 -14.60
CA GLU A 91 -2.14 -4.40 -14.24
C GLU A 91 -2.68 -5.82 -14.52
N THR A 92 -2.28 -6.44 -15.61
CA THR A 92 -2.65 -7.82 -15.93
C THR A 92 -2.16 -8.78 -14.84
N TYR A 93 -0.90 -8.69 -14.43
CA TYR A 93 -0.37 -9.53 -13.36
C TYR A 93 -1.04 -9.25 -12.02
N LEU A 94 -1.31 -7.99 -11.72
CA LEU A 94 -2.03 -7.61 -10.50
C LEU A 94 -3.43 -8.21 -10.48
N ARG A 95 -4.18 -8.11 -11.57
CA ARG A 95 -5.55 -8.64 -11.67
C ARG A 95 -5.61 -10.16 -11.60
N GLN A 96 -4.59 -10.85 -12.05
CA GLN A 96 -4.48 -12.30 -11.88
C GLN A 96 -4.34 -12.69 -10.40
N ARG A 97 -3.71 -11.85 -9.58
CA ARG A 97 -3.50 -12.09 -8.16
C ARG A 97 -4.63 -11.56 -7.30
N ASN A 98 -5.15 -10.41 -7.65
CA ASN A 98 -6.19 -9.73 -6.90
C ASN A 98 -7.11 -8.94 -7.85
N PRO A 99 -8.22 -9.55 -8.30
CA PRO A 99 -9.13 -8.89 -9.22
C PRO A 99 -9.88 -7.70 -8.62
N ASN A 100 -9.95 -7.61 -7.29
CA ASN A 100 -10.80 -6.65 -6.59
C ASN A 100 -10.05 -5.48 -5.96
N CYS A 101 -8.72 -5.53 -5.85
CA CYS A 101 -7.98 -4.44 -5.24
C CYS A 101 -8.04 -3.17 -6.10
N GLN A 102 -7.98 -2.04 -5.44
CA GLN A 102 -7.88 -0.76 -6.12
C GLN A 102 -6.44 -0.47 -6.50
N LEU A 103 -6.22 0.02 -7.72
CA LEU A 103 -4.91 0.50 -8.18
C LEU A 103 -4.96 2.02 -8.28
N ILE A 104 -4.07 2.69 -7.57
CA ILE A 104 -3.92 4.14 -7.63
C ILE A 104 -2.50 4.46 -8.08
N LYS A 105 -2.39 5.19 -9.17
CA LYS A 105 -1.11 5.64 -9.73
C LYS A 105 -0.79 7.00 -9.17
N ILE A 106 0.38 7.13 -8.54
CA ILE A 106 0.77 8.34 -7.81
C ILE A 106 2.22 8.75 -8.13
N SER A 107 2.48 10.02 -7.93
CA SER A 107 3.82 10.55 -7.74
C SER A 107 3.84 11.38 -6.45
N ALA A 108 4.49 10.87 -5.43
CA ALA A 108 4.69 11.62 -4.20
C ALA A 108 5.54 12.89 -4.41
N LYS A 109 6.36 12.88 -5.46
CA LYS A 109 7.21 14.02 -5.82
C LYS A 109 6.40 15.17 -6.44
N THR A 110 5.52 14.86 -7.40
CA THR A 110 4.74 15.86 -8.14
C THR A 110 3.38 16.14 -7.55
N GLY A 111 2.87 15.23 -6.73
CA GLY A 111 1.51 15.28 -6.19
C GLY A 111 0.46 14.62 -7.08
N GLU A 112 0.83 14.14 -8.27
CA GLU A 112 -0.10 13.46 -9.17
C GLU A 112 -0.72 12.23 -8.49
N GLY A 113 -2.05 12.10 -8.56
CA GLY A 113 -2.79 10.99 -7.98
C GLY A 113 -2.95 11.02 -6.46
N MET A 114 -2.33 11.96 -5.76
CA MET A 114 -2.40 12.04 -4.29
C MET A 114 -3.80 12.39 -3.78
N ASP A 115 -4.58 13.12 -4.56
CA ASP A 115 -5.99 13.39 -4.29
C ASP A 115 -6.85 12.12 -4.32
N GLN A 116 -6.59 11.21 -5.26
CA GLN A 116 -7.26 9.91 -5.34
C GLN A 116 -6.93 9.03 -4.13
N LEU A 117 -5.68 9.05 -3.68
CA LEU A 117 -5.26 8.36 -2.48
C LEU A 117 -5.97 8.93 -1.24
N ALA A 118 -6.02 10.24 -1.11
CA ALA A 118 -6.69 10.90 0.00
C ALA A 118 -8.20 10.57 0.02
N ASP A 119 -8.85 10.54 -1.13
CA ASP A 119 -10.26 10.18 -1.26
C ASP A 119 -10.50 8.72 -0.88
N TRP A 120 -9.60 7.81 -1.27
CA TRP A 120 -9.68 6.41 -0.87
C TRP A 120 -9.59 6.27 0.65
N VAL A 121 -8.63 6.93 1.27
CA VAL A 121 -8.44 6.90 2.74
C VAL A 121 -9.68 7.43 3.45
N ARG A 122 -10.24 8.56 3.02
CA ARG A 122 -11.47 9.12 3.61
C ARG A 122 -12.64 8.17 3.52
N ARG A 123 -12.84 7.54 2.36
CA ARG A 123 -13.92 6.54 2.19
C ARG A 123 -13.75 5.35 3.14
N GLU A 124 -12.53 4.86 3.30
CA GLU A 124 -12.27 3.74 4.20
C GLU A 124 -12.50 4.12 5.67
N ILE A 125 -12.15 5.33 6.08
CA ILE A 125 -12.46 5.85 7.42
C ILE A 125 -13.97 5.92 7.63
N ASP A 126 -14.71 6.46 6.67
CA ASP A 126 -16.17 6.59 6.75
C ASP A 126 -16.84 5.21 6.84
N LEU A 127 -16.39 4.25 6.04
CA LEU A 127 -16.89 2.86 6.08
C LEU A 127 -16.60 2.19 7.42
N TRP A 128 -15.45 2.44 8.00
CA TRP A 128 -15.08 1.89 9.32
C TRP A 128 -15.97 2.44 10.45
N ARG A 129 -16.33 3.70 10.35
CA ARG A 129 -17.17 4.40 11.35
C ARG A 129 -18.67 4.13 11.22
N ALA A 130 -19.07 3.58 10.11
CA ALA A 130 -20.49 3.32 9.82
C ALA A 130 -21.08 2.19 10.68
#